data_3f39442401829d949986c30b57187cca
#
_entry.id   3f39442401829d949986c30b57187cca
#
_cell.length_a   1.000
_cell.length_b   1.000
_cell.length_c   1.000
_cell.angle_alpha   90.00
_cell.angle_beta   90.00
_cell.angle_gamma   90.00
#
_symmetry.space_group_name_H-M   'P 1'
#
loop_
_entity.id
_entity.type
_entity.pdbx_description
1 polymer ?
#
loop_
_entity_poly.entity_id
_entity_poly.type
_entity_poly.pdbx_seq_one_letter_code
_entity_poly.pdbx_strand_id
1 'polypeptide(L)'
;MLIGGGRAQADPEFHQVTYTVSVQNATYADIYYQDQDPTVFSDYSHNPYSFTPNIKTDIAPGRPWVQQVPLVNPDQWAMVTVSSGREPGTPNFHCDLAVDGRVVVSRDGPKGVLCSLRTW
;
A
#
# COMPACT_ATOMS: atom_id res chain seq x y z
N MET A 1 -9.61 2.73 -35.79
CA MET A 1 -9.46 3.18 -35.19
C MET A 1 -9.37 3.83 -34.39
N LEU A 2 -9.17 3.88 -34.15
CA LEU A 2 -8.98 4.50 -33.43
C LEU A 2 -9.01 4.98 -32.62
N ILE A 3 -8.92 5.63 -33.17
CA ILE A 3 -9.33 5.76 -32.15
C ILE A 3 -8.82 6.04 -30.85
N GLY A 4 -8.38 5.46 -30.28
CA GLY A 4 -7.98 5.62 -28.96
C GLY A 4 -7.04 6.71 -28.65
N GLY A 5 -6.41 7.25 -29.58
CA GLY A 5 -5.41 8.28 -29.33
C GLY A 5 -5.94 9.47 -28.59
N GLY A 6 -7.17 9.86 -28.87
CA GLY A 6 -7.69 11.04 -28.24
C GLY A 6 -7.86 10.92 -26.74
N ARG A 7 -8.16 9.73 -26.32
CA ARG A 7 -8.43 9.46 -24.93
C ARG A 7 -7.23 9.65 -24.06
N ALA A 8 -6.06 9.27 -24.55
CA ALA A 8 -4.85 9.33 -23.78
C ALA A 8 -4.48 10.72 -23.32
N GLN A 9 -4.99 11.74 -24.00
CA GLN A 9 -4.64 13.12 -23.69
C GLN A 9 -5.49 13.70 -22.59
N ALA A 10 -6.66 13.16 -22.36
CA ALA A 10 -7.62 13.78 -21.48
C ALA A 10 -7.40 13.41 -20.02
N ASP A 11 -7.01 12.19 -19.76
CA ASP A 11 -7.00 11.68 -18.39
C ASP A 11 -5.65 11.15 -18.01
N PRO A 12 -5.28 11.31 -16.73
CA PRO A 12 -4.07 10.67 -16.24
C PRO A 12 -4.22 9.16 -16.33
N GLU A 13 -3.10 8.50 -16.53
CA GLU A 13 -3.08 7.06 -16.61
C GLU A 13 -2.87 6.50 -15.21
N PHE A 14 -3.84 5.73 -14.71
CA PHE A 14 -3.75 5.11 -13.41
C PHE A 14 -3.10 3.74 -13.53
N HIS A 15 -2.23 3.44 -12.55
CA HIS A 15 -1.70 2.11 -12.35
C HIS A 15 -2.48 1.44 -11.24
N GLN A 16 -2.71 0.14 -11.36
CA GLN A 16 -3.37 -0.61 -10.31
C GLN A 16 -2.33 -1.08 -9.31
N VAL A 17 -2.42 -0.58 -8.09
CA VAL A 17 -1.49 -0.93 -7.03
C VAL A 17 -2.20 -1.89 -6.08
N THR A 18 -1.54 -3.01 -5.76
CA THR A 18 -2.09 -4.00 -4.84
C THR A 18 -1.15 -4.14 -3.66
N TYR A 19 -1.69 -3.92 -2.47
CA TYR A 19 -0.97 -4.13 -1.22
C TYR A 19 -1.44 -5.43 -0.61
N THR A 20 -0.51 -6.28 -0.18
CA THR A 20 -0.82 -7.53 0.50
C THR A 20 -0.01 -7.60 1.78
N VAL A 21 -0.68 -7.86 2.89
CA VAL A 21 -0.02 -8.05 4.18
C VAL A 21 -0.42 -9.41 4.71
N SER A 22 0.59 -10.22 5.04
CA SER A 22 0.38 -11.56 5.57
C SER A 22 1.20 -11.76 6.84
N VAL A 23 0.89 -12.80 7.57
CA VAL A 23 1.55 -13.12 8.84
C VAL A 23 1.78 -14.62 8.97
N GLN A 24 2.77 -15.00 9.77
CA GLN A 24 2.98 -16.39 10.17
C GLN A 24 2.16 -16.73 11.41
N ASN A 25 1.91 -15.76 12.27
CA ASN A 25 1.11 -15.93 13.49
C ASN A 25 0.01 -14.87 13.53
N ALA A 26 -1.18 -15.28 13.91
CA ALA A 26 -2.35 -14.39 13.93
C ALA A 26 -2.10 -13.17 14.82
N THR A 27 -2.58 -12.01 14.39
CA THR A 27 -2.45 -10.77 15.15
C THR A 27 -3.53 -9.78 14.76
N TYR A 28 -3.77 -8.80 15.63
CA TYR A 28 -4.57 -7.64 15.31
C TYR A 28 -3.62 -6.57 14.77
N ALA A 29 -3.76 -6.27 13.49
CA ALA A 29 -2.79 -5.46 12.77
C ALA A 29 -3.27 -4.03 12.59
N ASP A 30 -2.34 -3.09 12.65
CA ASP A 30 -2.57 -1.67 12.40
C ASP A 30 -1.87 -1.34 11.08
N ILE A 31 -2.68 -0.99 10.06
CA ILE A 31 -2.20 -0.84 8.69
C ILE A 31 -2.46 0.58 8.22
N TYR A 32 -1.44 1.20 7.60
CA TYR A 32 -1.58 2.44 6.86
C TYR A 32 -1.20 2.17 5.42
N TYR A 33 -1.96 2.71 4.47
CA TYR A 33 -1.64 2.53 3.07
C TYR A 33 -2.01 3.79 2.27
N GLN A 34 -1.24 4.06 1.23
CA GLN A 34 -1.47 5.22 0.37
C GLN A 34 -2.54 4.85 -0.65
N ASP A 35 -3.65 5.60 -0.69
CA ASP A 35 -4.76 5.25 -1.56
C ASP A 35 -4.98 6.25 -2.70
N GLN A 36 -4.25 7.36 -2.72
CA GLN A 36 -4.36 8.33 -3.81
C GLN A 36 -3.11 9.19 -3.86
N ASP A 37 -2.86 9.77 -5.03
CA ASP A 37 -1.73 10.67 -5.21
C ASP A 37 -2.10 12.04 -4.67
N PRO A 38 -1.28 12.63 -3.78
CA PRO A 38 -1.45 14.03 -3.44
C PRO A 38 -1.12 14.90 -4.67
N THR A 39 -1.81 16.03 -4.79
CA THR A 39 -1.57 16.94 -5.91
C THR A 39 -0.14 17.47 -5.88
N VAL A 40 0.31 17.89 -4.69
CA VAL A 40 1.68 18.34 -4.47
C VAL A 40 2.13 17.83 -3.12
N PHE A 41 3.44 17.78 -2.91
CA PHE A 41 3.99 17.25 -1.66
C PHE A 41 3.52 18.03 -0.44
N SER A 42 3.32 19.34 -0.57
CA SER A 42 2.86 20.13 0.57
C SER A 42 1.48 19.71 1.06
N ASP A 43 0.62 19.27 0.16
CA ASP A 43 -0.68 18.74 0.58
C ASP A 43 -0.51 17.51 1.44
N TYR A 44 0.38 16.62 1.04
CA TYR A 44 0.65 15.40 1.80
C TYR A 44 1.26 15.74 3.16
N SER A 45 2.23 16.64 3.20
CA SER A 45 2.92 16.95 4.45
C SER A 45 2.03 17.63 5.49
N HIS A 46 1.02 18.37 5.03
CA HIS A 46 0.07 19.02 5.94
C HIS A 46 -1.06 18.10 6.38
N ASN A 47 -1.47 17.18 5.52
CA ASN A 47 -2.61 16.29 5.79
C ASN A 47 -2.31 14.87 5.33
N PRO A 48 -1.30 14.19 5.91
CA PRO A 48 -0.94 12.86 5.42
C PRO A 48 -2.07 11.85 5.54
N TYR A 49 -2.91 11.98 6.56
CA TYR A 49 -4.00 11.00 6.76
C TYR A 49 -5.13 11.15 5.75
N SER A 50 -5.18 12.27 5.01
CA SER A 50 -6.14 12.41 3.92
C SER A 50 -5.80 11.49 2.75
N PHE A 51 -4.53 11.08 2.63
CA PHE A 51 -4.04 10.26 1.53
C PHE A 51 -3.58 8.87 1.99
N THR A 52 -3.55 8.66 3.30
CA THR A 52 -3.00 7.43 3.89
C THR A 52 -3.99 6.88 4.92
N PRO A 53 -5.03 6.19 4.46
CA PRO A 53 -6.02 5.60 5.38
C PRO A 53 -5.37 4.64 6.35
N ASN A 54 -5.99 4.54 7.51
CA ASN A 54 -5.61 3.58 8.54
C ASN A 54 -6.71 2.55 8.70
N ILE A 55 -6.34 1.30 8.80
CA ILE A 55 -7.28 0.22 9.08
C ILE A 55 -6.67 -0.68 10.15
N LYS A 56 -7.52 -1.13 11.07
CA LYS A 56 -7.13 -2.11 12.08
C LYS A 56 -7.96 -3.35 11.87
N THR A 57 -7.30 -4.49 11.73
CA THR A 57 -8.00 -5.71 11.39
C THR A 57 -7.21 -6.93 11.86
N ASP A 58 -7.92 -8.04 12.06
CA ASP A 58 -7.29 -9.32 12.37
C ASP A 58 -6.74 -9.94 11.10
N ILE A 59 -5.51 -10.41 11.18
CA ILE A 59 -4.85 -11.14 10.09
C ILE A 59 -4.37 -12.46 10.66
N ALA A 60 -4.48 -13.52 9.86
CA ALA A 60 -4.07 -14.86 10.27
C ALA A 60 -3.39 -15.58 9.11
N PRO A 61 -2.63 -16.63 9.40
CA PRO A 61 -2.06 -17.46 8.31
C PRO A 61 -3.15 -17.91 7.35
N GLY A 62 -2.91 -17.73 6.05
CA GLY A 62 -3.90 -18.08 5.04
C GLY A 62 -5.02 -17.06 4.86
N ARG A 63 -5.03 -15.99 5.63
CA ARG A 63 -6.06 -14.95 5.55
C ARG A 63 -5.39 -13.57 5.53
N PRO A 64 -4.67 -13.25 4.44
CA PRO A 64 -3.98 -11.97 4.33
C PRO A 64 -4.96 -10.83 4.13
N TRP A 65 -4.50 -9.62 4.42
CA TRP A 65 -5.22 -8.40 4.06
C TRP A 65 -4.74 -7.97 2.68
N VAL A 66 -5.69 -7.66 1.79
CA VAL A 66 -5.37 -7.26 0.42
C VAL A 66 -6.20 -6.03 0.08
N GLN A 67 -5.55 -5.02 -0.50
CA GLN A 67 -6.21 -3.79 -0.91
C GLN A 67 -5.66 -3.34 -2.24
N GLN A 68 -6.54 -2.97 -3.17
CA GLN A 68 -6.16 -2.41 -4.46
C GLN A 68 -6.53 -0.95 -4.52
N VAL A 69 -5.64 -0.14 -5.07
CA VAL A 69 -5.86 1.30 -5.21
C VAL A 69 -5.32 1.78 -6.56
N PRO A 70 -5.93 2.82 -7.15
CA PRO A 70 -5.38 3.42 -8.36
C PRO A 70 -4.41 4.54 -8.00
N LEU A 71 -3.21 4.53 -8.57
CA LEU A 71 -2.25 5.61 -8.39
C LEU A 71 -1.68 6.00 -9.74
N VAL A 72 -1.51 7.29 -9.95
CA VAL A 72 -0.89 7.80 -11.17
C VAL A 72 0.62 7.63 -11.10
N ASN A 73 1.20 7.86 -9.93
CA ASN A 73 2.65 7.82 -9.76
C ASN A 73 3.03 6.91 -8.58
N PRO A 74 2.94 5.58 -8.77
CA PRO A 74 3.28 4.66 -7.68
C PRO A 74 4.72 4.71 -7.23
N ASP A 75 5.66 5.08 -8.12
CA ASP A 75 7.07 5.23 -7.74
C ASP A 75 7.24 6.26 -6.63
N GLN A 76 6.39 7.27 -6.62
CA GLN A 76 6.44 8.34 -5.65
C GLN A 76 5.58 8.04 -4.42
N TRP A 77 4.42 7.40 -4.61
CA TRP A 77 3.39 7.38 -3.57
C TRP A 77 2.98 6.01 -3.06
N ALA A 78 3.24 4.93 -3.81
CA ALA A 78 2.81 3.60 -3.35
C ALA A 78 3.50 3.23 -2.04
N MET A 79 2.71 2.90 -1.02
CA MET A 79 3.24 2.61 0.31
C MET A 79 2.20 1.84 1.12
N VAL A 80 2.66 0.83 1.84
CA VAL A 80 1.89 0.17 2.89
C VAL A 80 2.81 -0.11 4.06
N THR A 81 2.34 0.17 5.25
CA THR A 81 3.08 -0.18 6.47
C THR A 81 2.12 -0.84 7.45
N VAL A 82 2.62 -1.80 8.19
CA VAL A 82 1.83 -2.54 9.16
C VAL A 82 2.62 -2.72 10.43
N SER A 83 1.91 -2.74 11.55
CA SER A 83 2.50 -2.92 12.86
C SER A 83 1.53 -3.70 13.74
N SER A 84 2.06 -4.51 14.64
CA SER A 84 1.25 -5.14 15.69
C SER A 84 1.10 -4.23 16.91
N GLY A 85 1.81 -3.10 16.93
CA GLY A 85 1.73 -2.19 18.06
C GLY A 85 2.16 -2.85 19.35
N ARG A 86 1.27 -2.84 20.32
CA ARG A 86 1.53 -3.41 21.65
C ARG A 86 1.01 -4.84 21.79
N GLU A 87 0.50 -5.43 20.72
CA GLU A 87 0.05 -6.81 20.78
C GLU A 87 1.19 -7.73 21.16
N PRO A 88 0.94 -8.72 22.02
CA PRO A 88 2.00 -9.64 22.40
C PRO A 88 2.32 -10.61 21.26
N GLY A 89 3.50 -11.22 21.35
CA GLY A 89 3.91 -12.20 20.37
C GLY A 89 4.66 -11.59 19.20
N THR A 90 4.98 -12.42 18.24
CA THR A 90 5.74 -12.05 17.06
C THR A 90 4.97 -12.54 15.82
N PRO A 91 4.22 -11.65 15.18
CA PRO A 91 3.43 -12.07 14.01
C PRO A 91 4.25 -12.52 12.81
N ASN A 92 5.44 -11.94 12.63
CA ASN A 92 6.28 -12.13 11.44
C ASN A 92 5.50 -11.71 10.20
N PHE A 93 5.46 -10.39 10.00
CA PHE A 93 4.75 -9.81 8.86
C PHE A 93 5.53 -9.96 7.58
N HIS A 94 4.79 -10.11 6.49
CA HIS A 94 5.31 -10.01 5.14
C HIS A 94 4.40 -9.06 4.39
N CYS A 95 4.98 -8.11 3.64
CA CYS A 95 4.19 -7.28 2.74
C CYS A 95 4.69 -7.40 1.31
N ASP A 96 3.74 -7.36 0.38
CA ASP A 96 4.02 -7.28 -1.04
C ASP A 96 3.36 -6.03 -1.58
N LEU A 97 4.07 -5.32 -2.44
CA LEU A 97 3.54 -4.19 -3.17
C LEU A 97 3.63 -4.54 -4.65
N ALA A 98 2.49 -4.60 -5.32
CA ALA A 98 2.44 -4.93 -6.74
C ALA A 98 1.91 -3.75 -7.52
N VAL A 99 2.48 -3.53 -8.71
CA VAL A 99 2.01 -2.51 -9.64
C VAL A 99 1.65 -3.20 -10.93
N ASP A 100 0.41 -3.03 -11.35
CA ASP A 100 -0.14 -3.63 -12.58
C ASP A 100 0.09 -5.15 -12.61
N GLY A 101 -0.13 -5.79 -11.45
CA GLY A 101 -0.04 -7.23 -11.34
C GLY A 101 1.36 -7.79 -11.11
N ARG A 102 2.37 -6.93 -11.03
CA ARG A 102 3.75 -7.38 -10.81
C ARG A 102 4.23 -6.94 -9.45
N VAL A 103 4.71 -7.87 -8.64
CA VAL A 103 5.29 -7.54 -7.33
C VAL A 103 6.61 -6.82 -7.56
N VAL A 104 6.72 -5.60 -7.04
CA VAL A 104 7.91 -4.77 -7.20
C VAL A 104 8.64 -4.55 -5.88
N VAL A 105 7.99 -4.78 -4.75
CA VAL A 105 8.62 -4.71 -3.42
C VAL A 105 8.07 -5.83 -2.57
N SER A 106 8.95 -6.53 -1.86
CA SER A 106 8.60 -7.54 -0.86
C SER A 106 9.51 -7.34 0.33
N ARG A 107 8.93 -7.33 1.53
CA ARG A 107 9.70 -7.12 2.77
C ARG A 107 9.11 -7.95 3.89
N ASP A 108 9.94 -8.23 4.89
CA ASP A 108 9.55 -8.98 6.07
C ASP A 108 9.97 -8.22 7.31
N GLY A 109 9.19 -8.36 8.36
CA GLY A 109 9.53 -7.80 9.67
C GLY A 109 8.79 -8.51 10.78
N PRO A 110 9.44 -8.72 11.94
CA PRO A 110 8.82 -9.52 13.01
C PRO A 110 7.61 -8.86 13.64
N LYS A 111 7.63 -7.55 13.85
CA LYS A 111 6.53 -6.84 14.51
C LYS A 111 6.01 -5.66 13.69
N GLY A 112 6.61 -5.39 12.56
CA GLY A 112 6.19 -4.33 11.65
C GLY A 112 7.01 -4.38 10.39
N VAL A 113 6.45 -3.86 9.29
CA VAL A 113 7.13 -3.87 8.01
C VAL A 113 6.58 -2.76 7.13
N LEU A 114 7.44 -2.24 6.24
CA LEU A 114 7.10 -1.20 5.28
C LEU A 114 7.45 -1.66 3.89
N CYS A 115 6.49 -1.57 2.97
CA CYS A 115 6.72 -1.74 1.54
C CYS A 115 6.43 -0.43 0.84
N SER A 116 7.42 0.12 0.14
CA SER A 116 7.26 1.33 -0.65
C SER A 116 8.31 1.35 -1.75
N LEU A 117 8.02 2.07 -2.82
CA LEU A 117 8.97 2.22 -3.91
C LEU A 117 9.93 3.38 -3.62
N ARG A 118 9.45 4.37 -2.90
CA ARG A 118 10.27 5.51 -2.50
C ARG A 118 10.83 5.29 -1.09
N THR A 119 12.00 5.86 -0.82
CA THR A 119 12.52 5.88 0.55
C THR A 119 11.78 6.95 1.36
N TRP A 120 11.20 6.54 2.44
CA TRP A 120 10.41 7.44 3.30
C TRP A 120 11.18 7.88 4.54
#